data_359162e33f3a4ae1f9190831ad7a0c9f
#
_entry.id   359162e33f3a4ae1f9190831ad7a0c9f
#
_cell.length_a   1.000
_cell.length_b   1.000
_cell.length_c   1.000
_cell.angle_alpha   90.00
_cell.angle_beta   90.00
_cell.angle_gamma   90.00
#
_symmetry.space_group_name_H-M   'P 1'
#
loop_
_entity.id
_entity.type
_entity.pdbx_description
1 polymer ?
#
loop_
_entity_poly.entity_id
_entity_poly.type
_entity_poly.pdbx_seq_one_letter_code
_entity_poly.pdbx_strand_id
1 'polypeptide(L)'
;LFLVDGERLAGETMDDVDFTRLNMDNVERIEIVKGAASALYGSNATGGVINIITKRNRQPWTLNVNARYAKHNEQRYGATWGLNSKHWNNMLSAHFNRMDNYDVHSAANPVTRIISTVYGDKTVNLKEQLTWSPASNFSLTGRAGYFFRETVRSADQPERYRDFSGGLRMNWQISDADDLQASYAFDQYDKSDYQR
;
A
#
# COMPACT_ATOMS: atom_id res chain seq x y z
N LEU A 1 11.85 -2.79 -9.98
CA LEU A 1 11.15 -3.64 -9.03
C LEU A 1 10.67 -2.82 -7.84
N PHE A 2 9.38 -2.97 -7.45
CA PHE A 2 8.83 -2.34 -6.25
C PHE A 2 8.59 -3.38 -5.16
N LEU A 3 9.04 -3.05 -3.96
CA LEU A 3 8.88 -3.89 -2.77
C LEU A 3 8.19 -3.10 -1.65
N VAL A 4 7.47 -3.80 -0.80
CA VAL A 4 6.98 -3.30 0.49
C VAL A 4 7.54 -4.21 1.59
N ASP A 5 8.36 -3.67 2.47
CA ASP A 5 9.09 -4.43 3.51
C ASP A 5 9.85 -5.64 2.96
N GLY A 6 10.43 -5.50 1.76
CA GLY A 6 11.17 -6.55 1.08
C GLY A 6 10.31 -7.58 0.32
N GLU A 7 8.99 -7.46 0.33
CA GLU A 7 8.08 -8.31 -0.45
C GLU A 7 7.63 -7.59 -1.72
N ARG A 8 7.56 -8.34 -2.83
CA ARG A 8 7.19 -7.76 -4.12
C ARG A 8 5.77 -7.21 -4.08
N LEU A 9 5.60 -5.95 -4.48
CA LEU A 9 4.31 -5.38 -4.73
C LEU A 9 3.83 -5.83 -6.11
N ALA A 10 2.82 -6.68 -6.15
CA ALA A 10 2.22 -7.15 -7.41
C ALA A 10 1.40 -6.02 -8.06
N GLY A 11 1.45 -5.95 -9.39
CA GLY A 11 0.64 -5.05 -10.21
C GLY A 11 -0.47 -5.79 -10.94
N GLU A 12 -1.37 -5.06 -11.58
CA GLU A 12 -2.46 -5.62 -12.39
C GLU A 12 -1.94 -6.32 -13.65
N THR A 13 -0.90 -5.78 -14.23
CA THR A 13 -0.18 -6.31 -15.39
C THR A 13 1.31 -6.33 -15.07
N MET A 14 2.10 -7.01 -15.87
CA MET A 14 3.49 -7.36 -15.57
C MET A 14 4.38 -6.21 -15.04
N ASP A 15 4.02 -4.95 -15.26
CA ASP A 15 4.85 -3.79 -14.85
C ASP A 15 4.03 -2.60 -14.32
N ASP A 16 2.71 -2.71 -14.21
CA ASP A 16 1.87 -1.60 -13.71
C ASP A 16 1.57 -1.78 -12.22
N VAL A 17 2.13 -0.90 -11.40
CA VAL A 17 1.93 -0.90 -9.96
C VAL A 17 0.92 0.18 -9.59
N ASP A 18 -0.23 -0.21 -9.08
CA ASP A 18 -1.19 0.74 -8.53
C ASP A 18 -0.71 1.30 -7.18
N PHE A 19 -0.06 2.46 -7.23
CA PHE A 19 0.44 3.16 -6.03
C PHE A 19 -0.67 3.67 -5.12
N THR A 20 -1.93 3.70 -5.57
CA THR A 20 -3.06 4.07 -4.69
C THR A 20 -3.32 3.03 -3.60
N ARG A 21 -2.81 1.80 -3.77
CA ARG A 21 -2.79 0.75 -2.74
C ARG A 21 -1.84 1.06 -1.58
N LEU A 22 -0.90 1.99 -1.78
CA LEU A 22 0.04 2.42 -0.76
C LEU A 22 -0.52 3.60 0.01
N ASN A 23 -0.57 3.46 1.32
CA ASN A 23 -0.86 4.59 2.17
C ASN A 23 0.45 5.23 2.65
N MET A 24 0.70 6.46 2.22
CA MET A 24 1.91 7.21 2.58
C MET A 24 2.00 7.48 4.09
N ASP A 25 0.87 7.53 4.80
CA ASP A 25 0.87 7.72 6.25
C ASP A 25 1.54 6.56 7.00
N ASN A 26 1.58 5.37 6.39
CA ASN A 26 2.22 4.17 6.93
C ASN A 26 3.68 3.99 6.48
N VAL A 27 4.21 4.87 5.64
CA VAL A 27 5.58 4.78 5.16
C VAL A 27 6.53 5.40 6.19
N GLU A 28 7.55 4.63 6.60
CA GLU A 28 8.66 5.13 7.43
C GLU A 28 9.74 5.76 6.55
N ARG A 29 10.17 5.03 5.50
CA ARG A 29 11.17 5.48 4.53
C ARG A 29 11.07 4.72 3.22
N ILE A 30 11.70 5.24 2.19
CA ILE A 30 11.84 4.61 0.88
C ILE A 30 13.34 4.40 0.63
N GLU A 31 13.71 3.16 0.35
CA GLU A 31 15.06 2.75 0.02
C GLU A 31 15.16 2.52 -1.49
N ILE A 32 16.14 3.15 -2.14
CA ILE A 32 16.31 3.06 -3.60
C ILE A 32 17.69 2.50 -3.89
N VAL A 33 17.72 1.33 -4.55
CA VAL A 33 18.93 0.71 -5.08
C VAL A 33 18.95 0.94 -6.58
N LYS A 34 19.90 1.73 -7.04
CA LYS A 34 20.08 2.04 -8.48
C LYS A 34 20.96 1.01 -9.16
N GLY A 35 20.63 0.67 -10.39
CA GLY A 35 21.40 -0.27 -11.21
C GLY A 35 20.93 -1.72 -11.07
N ALA A 36 21.67 -2.64 -11.68
CA ALA A 36 21.29 -4.04 -11.70
C ALA A 36 21.42 -4.68 -10.31
N ALA A 37 20.28 -4.99 -9.71
CA ALA A 37 20.19 -5.66 -8.42
C ALA A 37 19.65 -7.09 -8.54
N SER A 38 19.68 -7.67 -9.75
CA SER A 38 19.12 -8.98 -10.05
C SER A 38 19.77 -10.14 -9.27
N ALA A 39 21.01 -9.97 -8.86
CA ALA A 39 21.70 -10.96 -8.02
C ALA A 39 21.06 -11.13 -6.62
N LEU A 40 20.43 -10.08 -6.10
CA LEU A 40 19.79 -10.08 -4.77
C LEU A 40 18.28 -10.22 -4.84
N TYR A 41 17.65 -9.69 -5.89
CA TYR A 41 16.18 -9.53 -5.98
C TYR A 41 15.56 -10.22 -7.21
N GLY A 42 16.35 -10.96 -7.98
CA GLY A 42 15.89 -11.70 -9.16
C GLY A 42 15.84 -10.89 -10.45
N SER A 43 15.40 -11.53 -11.53
CA SER A 43 15.45 -11.00 -12.90
C SER A 43 14.73 -9.67 -13.11
N ASN A 44 13.71 -9.37 -12.32
CA ASN A 44 12.90 -8.14 -12.46
C ASN A 44 13.57 -6.88 -11.87
N ALA A 45 14.78 -7.01 -11.27
CA ALA A 45 15.52 -5.91 -10.66
C ALA A 45 16.66 -5.38 -11.53
N THR A 46 16.58 -5.51 -12.85
CA THR A 46 17.62 -5.05 -13.81
C THR A 46 17.78 -3.53 -13.82
N GLY A 47 16.69 -2.77 -13.65
CA GLY A 47 16.71 -1.31 -13.61
C GLY A 47 16.85 -0.72 -12.20
N GLY A 48 16.84 -1.57 -11.16
CA GLY A 48 16.91 -1.15 -9.76
C GLY A 48 15.73 -1.63 -8.92
N VAL A 49 15.79 -1.28 -7.63
CA VAL A 49 14.79 -1.67 -6.64
C VAL A 49 14.34 -0.44 -5.84
N ILE A 50 13.05 -0.30 -5.66
CA ILE A 50 12.43 0.65 -4.73
C ILE A 50 11.76 -0.17 -3.64
N ASN A 51 12.26 -0.07 -2.41
CA ASN A 51 11.72 -0.78 -1.26
C ASN A 51 11.07 0.23 -0.30
N ILE A 52 9.78 0.10 -0.10
CA ILE A 52 8.99 0.94 0.78
C ILE A 52 8.93 0.28 2.14
N ILE A 53 9.56 0.91 3.13
CA ILE A 53 9.58 0.40 4.50
C ILE A 53 8.42 1.00 5.28
N THR A 54 7.60 0.15 5.85
CA THR A 54 6.46 0.57 6.66
C THR A 54 6.85 0.89 8.09
N LYS A 55 6.11 1.82 8.70
CA LYS A 55 6.27 2.18 10.12
C LYS A 55 6.04 0.98 11.02
N ARG A 56 6.87 0.88 12.06
CA ARG A 56 6.65 -0.04 13.18
C ARG A 56 6.30 0.75 14.42
N ASN A 57 5.34 0.25 15.18
CA ASN A 57 5.03 0.90 16.45
C ASN A 57 6.15 0.65 17.47
N ARG A 58 6.74 1.74 17.98
CA ARG A 58 7.80 1.71 19.00
C ARG A 58 7.30 2.10 20.39
N GLN A 59 6.10 2.67 20.46
CA GLN A 59 5.48 3.11 21.70
C GLN A 59 4.59 1.99 22.29
N PRO A 60 4.37 1.92 23.60
CA PRO A 60 3.48 0.92 24.20
C PRO A 60 2.11 0.86 23.51
N TRP A 61 1.55 2.00 23.18
CA TRP A 61 0.40 2.15 22.29
C TRP A 61 0.44 3.49 21.55
N THR A 62 -0.15 3.53 20.37
CA THR A 62 -0.33 4.74 19.58
C THR A 62 -1.70 4.73 18.93
N LEU A 63 -2.31 5.90 18.82
CA LEU A 63 -3.48 6.12 18.01
C LEU A 63 -3.29 7.43 17.25
N ASN A 64 -3.28 7.34 15.92
CA ASN A 64 -3.27 8.51 15.05
C ASN A 64 -4.56 8.51 14.26
N VAL A 65 -5.26 9.64 14.30
CA VAL A 65 -6.47 9.85 13.49
C VAL A 65 -6.27 11.11 12.69
N ASN A 66 -6.55 11.04 11.40
CA ASN A 66 -6.52 12.19 10.52
C ASN A 66 -7.85 12.31 9.77
N ALA A 67 -8.27 13.55 9.54
CA ALA A 67 -9.44 13.85 8.75
C ALA A 67 -9.16 15.09 7.90
N ARG A 68 -9.49 15.03 6.64
CA ARG A 68 -9.39 16.14 5.71
C ARG A 68 -10.66 16.23 4.88
N TYR A 69 -11.17 17.44 4.74
CA TYR A 69 -12.22 17.76 3.81
C TYR A 69 -11.77 18.92 2.92
N ALA A 70 -11.97 18.81 1.62
CA ALA A 70 -11.54 19.83 0.67
C ALA A 70 -12.58 19.99 -0.47
N LYS A 71 -12.28 20.88 -1.41
CA LYS A 71 -13.10 21.18 -2.58
C LYS A 71 -13.38 19.89 -3.38
N HIS A 72 -14.49 19.87 -4.13
CA HIS A 72 -14.95 18.73 -4.91
C HIS A 72 -15.32 17.49 -4.07
N ASN A 73 -15.81 17.74 -2.85
CA ASN A 73 -16.17 16.70 -1.90
C ASN A 73 -14.99 15.73 -1.60
N GLU A 74 -13.76 16.27 -1.67
CA GLU A 74 -12.60 15.49 -1.29
C GLU A 74 -12.63 15.20 0.21
N GLN A 75 -12.73 13.94 0.56
CA GLN A 75 -12.78 13.42 1.91
C GLN A 75 -11.65 12.43 2.11
N ARG A 76 -10.84 12.63 3.13
CA ARG A 76 -9.79 11.67 3.53
C ARG A 76 -9.90 11.46 5.02
N TYR A 77 -10.09 10.21 5.41
CA TYR A 77 -10.15 9.79 6.81
C TYR A 77 -9.15 8.66 7.01
N GLY A 78 -8.37 8.76 8.04
CA GLY A 78 -7.38 7.76 8.37
C GLY A 78 -7.33 7.52 9.87
N ALA A 79 -7.11 6.27 10.24
CA ALA A 79 -6.82 5.86 11.59
C ALA A 79 -5.70 4.82 11.58
N THR A 80 -4.73 4.98 12.45
CA THR A 80 -3.67 3.99 12.67
C THR A 80 -3.58 3.75 14.17
N TRP A 81 -3.74 2.49 14.56
CA TRP A 81 -3.59 2.04 15.93
C TRP A 81 -2.41 1.08 16.03
N GLY A 82 -1.58 1.29 17.04
CA GLY A 82 -0.41 0.47 17.29
C GLY A 82 -0.34 0.05 18.76
N LEU A 83 0.08 -1.19 18.97
CA LEU A 83 0.38 -1.75 20.27
C LEU A 83 1.77 -2.39 20.27
N ASN A 84 2.58 -2.10 21.27
CA ASN A 84 3.90 -2.69 21.41
C ASN A 84 4.10 -3.16 22.84
N SER A 85 4.36 -4.44 23.00
CA SER A 85 4.67 -5.08 24.27
C SER A 85 5.94 -5.92 24.15
N LYS A 86 6.35 -6.56 25.22
CA LYS A 86 7.60 -7.36 25.26
C LYS A 86 7.70 -8.40 24.14
N HIS A 87 6.58 -9.03 23.79
CA HIS A 87 6.54 -10.14 22.84
C HIS A 87 5.67 -9.89 21.62
N TRP A 88 4.92 -8.80 21.60
CA TRP A 88 3.96 -8.48 20.56
C TRP A 88 4.12 -7.07 20.04
N ASN A 89 4.15 -6.93 18.73
CA ASN A 89 4.03 -5.64 18.05
C ASN A 89 2.87 -5.74 17.07
N ASN A 90 1.91 -4.83 17.20
CA ASN A 90 0.74 -4.77 16.34
C ASN A 90 0.63 -3.39 15.70
N MET A 91 0.17 -3.34 14.47
CA MET A 91 -0.16 -2.11 13.77
C MET A 91 -1.33 -2.33 12.82
N LEU A 92 -2.47 -1.75 13.18
CA LEU A 92 -3.68 -1.72 12.36
C LEU A 92 -3.85 -0.34 11.75
N SER A 93 -4.13 -0.27 10.46
CA SER A 93 -4.44 0.97 9.77
C SER A 93 -5.69 0.85 8.91
N ALA A 94 -6.51 1.90 8.92
CA ALA A 94 -7.72 2.01 8.13
C ALA A 94 -7.75 3.40 7.47
N HIS A 95 -7.97 3.45 6.16
CA HIS A 95 -8.04 4.68 5.40
C HIS A 95 -9.20 4.64 4.44
N PHE A 96 -9.88 5.76 4.34
CA PHE A 96 -10.95 6.02 3.40
C PHE A 96 -10.66 7.32 2.66
N ASN A 97 -10.70 7.29 1.33
CA ASN A 97 -10.62 8.47 0.50
C ASN A 97 -11.80 8.48 -0.46
N ARG A 98 -12.31 9.68 -0.74
CA ARG A 98 -13.34 9.93 -1.74
C ARG A 98 -13.12 11.31 -2.34
N MET A 99 -13.33 11.42 -3.64
CA MET A 99 -13.42 12.68 -4.37
C MET A 99 -14.49 12.54 -5.45
N ASP A 100 -15.29 13.58 -5.63
CA ASP A 100 -16.27 13.61 -6.72
C ASP A 100 -15.60 14.10 -8.01
N ASN A 101 -16.20 13.76 -9.17
CA ASN A 101 -15.75 14.25 -10.46
C ASN A 101 -15.91 15.76 -10.54
N TYR A 102 -15.00 16.43 -11.23
CA TYR A 102 -15.11 17.85 -11.51
C TYR A 102 -14.48 18.22 -12.84
N ASP A 103 -14.98 19.30 -13.45
CA ASP A 103 -14.49 19.80 -14.72
C ASP A 103 -13.47 20.91 -14.51
N VAL A 104 -12.34 20.81 -15.20
CA VAL A 104 -11.33 21.86 -15.30
C VAL A 104 -11.53 22.58 -16.62
N HIS A 105 -11.94 23.84 -16.55
CA HIS A 105 -12.03 24.71 -17.71
C HIS A 105 -10.67 25.38 -17.93
N SER A 106 -10.04 25.11 -19.07
CA SER A 106 -8.86 25.88 -19.46
C SER A 106 -9.32 27.22 -20.05
N ALA A 107 -9.13 28.30 -19.30
CA ALA A 107 -9.38 29.66 -19.77
C ALA A 107 -8.36 30.13 -20.83
N ALA A 108 -7.31 29.34 -21.10
CA ALA A 108 -6.19 29.78 -21.94
C ALA A 108 -6.47 29.78 -23.44
N ASN A 109 -7.57 29.15 -23.90
CA ASN A 109 -7.91 29.20 -25.33
C ASN A 109 -9.44 29.23 -25.54
N PRO A 110 -10.03 30.39 -25.84
CA PRO A 110 -11.47 30.51 -26.07
C PRO A 110 -11.98 29.77 -27.32
N VAL A 111 -11.07 29.38 -28.24
CA VAL A 111 -11.41 28.67 -29.49
C VAL A 111 -11.45 27.17 -29.28
N THR A 112 -10.59 26.63 -28.45
CA THR A 112 -10.61 25.22 -28.03
C THR A 112 -11.12 25.14 -26.60
N ARG A 113 -12.42 25.12 -26.39
CA ARG A 113 -13.03 24.81 -25.08
C ARG A 113 -12.77 23.34 -24.72
N ILE A 114 -11.54 23.03 -24.34
CA ILE A 114 -11.22 21.70 -23.83
C ILE A 114 -11.74 21.66 -22.41
N ILE A 115 -12.87 21.01 -22.23
CA ILE A 115 -13.37 20.60 -20.92
C ILE A 115 -12.60 19.32 -20.57
N SER A 116 -11.74 19.39 -19.59
CA SER A 116 -11.05 18.21 -19.06
C SER A 116 -11.73 17.82 -17.76
N THR A 117 -12.40 16.68 -17.75
CA THR A 117 -12.99 16.14 -16.52
C THR A 117 -11.93 15.40 -15.74
N VAL A 118 -11.73 15.79 -14.50
CA VAL A 118 -10.96 15.02 -13.51
C VAL A 118 -11.94 14.06 -12.87
N TYR A 119 -11.70 12.77 -13.09
CA TYR A 119 -12.52 11.72 -12.49
C TYR A 119 -12.08 11.49 -11.06
N GLY A 120 -13.04 11.50 -10.17
CA GLY A 120 -12.83 11.18 -8.77
C GLY A 120 -12.72 9.68 -8.54
N ASP A 121 -12.35 9.34 -7.34
CA ASP A 121 -12.27 7.95 -6.89
C ASP A 121 -12.80 7.79 -5.46
N LYS A 122 -13.07 6.55 -5.11
CA LYS A 122 -13.36 6.13 -3.75
C LYS A 122 -12.46 4.96 -3.42
N THR A 123 -11.67 5.09 -2.36
CA THR A 123 -10.78 4.02 -1.91
C THR A 123 -11.01 3.67 -0.45
N VAL A 124 -10.88 2.40 -0.13
CA VAL A 124 -10.78 1.87 1.23
C VAL A 124 -9.50 1.05 1.31
N ASN A 125 -8.70 1.29 2.32
CA ASN A 125 -7.47 0.55 2.56
C ASN A 125 -7.43 0.14 4.03
N LEU A 126 -7.41 -1.17 4.27
CA LEU A 126 -7.25 -1.76 5.59
C LEU A 126 -5.97 -2.59 5.60
N LYS A 127 -5.12 -2.39 6.59
CA LYS A 127 -3.89 -3.18 6.75
C LYS A 127 -3.68 -3.51 8.21
N GLU A 128 -3.32 -4.75 8.44
CA GLU A 128 -2.93 -5.29 9.73
C GLU A 128 -1.54 -5.91 9.65
N GLN A 129 -0.72 -5.65 10.63
CA GLN A 129 0.56 -6.32 10.84
C GLN A 129 0.71 -6.68 12.30
N LEU A 130 0.87 -7.97 12.56
CA LEU A 130 1.09 -8.51 13.89
C LEU A 130 2.41 -9.27 13.92
N THR A 131 3.32 -8.86 14.78
CA THR A 131 4.61 -9.55 15.01
C THR A 131 4.63 -10.14 16.39
N TRP A 132 4.95 -11.42 16.47
CA TRP A 132 5.21 -12.14 17.70
C TRP A 132 6.72 -12.45 17.82
N SER A 133 7.32 -12.03 18.92
CA SER A 133 8.75 -12.23 19.21
C SER A 133 8.91 -12.81 20.61
N PRO A 134 8.78 -14.15 20.77
CA PRO A 134 8.90 -14.82 22.06
C PRO A 134 10.32 -14.73 22.65
N ALA A 135 11.33 -14.62 21.78
CA ALA A 135 12.74 -14.47 22.12
C ALA A 135 13.40 -13.42 21.23
N SER A 136 14.56 -12.91 21.63
CA SER A 136 15.31 -11.90 20.88
C SER A 136 15.80 -12.38 19.51
N ASN A 137 16.00 -13.69 19.38
CA ASN A 137 16.49 -14.34 18.17
C ASN A 137 15.41 -14.92 17.27
N PHE A 138 14.11 -14.75 17.62
CA PHE A 138 13.01 -15.28 16.82
C PHE A 138 11.87 -14.26 16.69
N SER A 139 11.34 -14.13 15.48
CA SER A 139 10.10 -13.38 15.23
C SER A 139 9.27 -14.02 14.13
N LEU A 140 7.95 -13.97 14.32
CA LEU A 140 6.94 -14.35 13.35
C LEU A 140 6.03 -13.16 13.09
N THR A 141 5.96 -12.71 11.85
CA THR A 141 5.12 -11.57 11.44
C THR A 141 4.03 -12.05 10.50
N GLY A 142 2.78 -11.84 10.89
CA GLY A 142 1.60 -11.98 10.05
C GLY A 142 1.16 -10.63 9.49
N ARG A 143 0.70 -10.62 8.24
CA ARG A 143 0.14 -9.46 7.56
C ARG A 143 -1.17 -9.82 6.90
N ALA A 144 -2.11 -8.88 6.91
CA ALA A 144 -3.35 -8.95 6.17
C ALA A 144 -3.67 -7.58 5.59
N GLY A 145 -4.22 -7.55 4.39
CA GLY A 145 -4.61 -6.33 3.71
C GLY A 145 -5.90 -6.50 2.94
N TYR A 146 -6.69 -5.44 2.93
CA TYR A 146 -7.83 -5.29 2.05
C TYR A 146 -7.78 -3.92 1.39
N PHE A 147 -7.88 -3.91 0.07
CA PHE A 147 -7.97 -2.69 -0.72
C PHE A 147 -9.21 -2.74 -1.60
N PHE A 148 -9.95 -1.65 -1.61
CA PHE A 148 -11.06 -1.42 -2.51
C PHE A 148 -10.89 -0.07 -3.20
N ARG A 149 -11.09 -0.03 -4.50
CA ARG A 149 -11.16 1.19 -5.29
C ARG A 149 -12.33 1.15 -6.24
N GLU A 150 -13.07 2.24 -6.28
CA GLU A 150 -14.07 2.53 -7.29
C GLU A 150 -13.66 3.81 -7.98
N THR A 151 -13.51 3.77 -9.30
CA THR A 151 -13.11 4.91 -10.12
C THR A 151 -13.90 4.92 -11.42
N VAL A 152 -13.84 6.02 -12.14
CA VAL A 152 -14.47 6.17 -13.44
C VAL A 152 -13.38 6.56 -14.42
N ARG A 153 -13.08 5.73 -15.40
CA ARG A 153 -12.09 6.00 -16.43
C ARG A 153 -12.60 6.93 -17.52
N SER A 154 -13.90 6.82 -17.80
CA SER A 154 -14.68 7.68 -18.70
C SER A 154 -16.14 7.69 -18.24
N ALA A 155 -16.97 8.59 -18.80
CA ALA A 155 -18.37 8.72 -18.40
C ALA A 155 -19.17 7.39 -18.39
N ASP A 156 -18.74 6.41 -19.19
CA ASP A 156 -19.44 5.14 -19.41
C ASP A 156 -18.65 3.91 -18.92
N GLN A 157 -17.52 4.10 -18.24
CA GLN A 157 -16.66 2.99 -17.80
C GLN A 157 -16.29 3.11 -16.32
N PRO A 158 -17.21 2.79 -15.41
CA PRO A 158 -16.87 2.64 -14.00
C PRO A 158 -16.12 1.33 -13.77
N GLU A 159 -15.04 1.41 -13.00
CA GLU A 159 -14.19 0.27 -12.66
C GLU A 159 -14.15 0.07 -11.16
N ARG A 160 -14.18 -1.18 -10.73
CA ARG A 160 -14.01 -1.60 -9.34
C ARG A 160 -12.82 -2.53 -9.21
N TYR A 161 -12.02 -2.26 -8.22
CA TYR A 161 -10.87 -3.08 -7.85
C TYR A 161 -11.03 -3.57 -6.43
N ARG A 162 -10.78 -4.83 -6.21
CA ARG A 162 -10.69 -5.45 -4.88
C ARG A 162 -9.41 -6.25 -4.80
N ASP A 163 -8.75 -6.11 -3.68
CA ASP A 163 -7.51 -6.81 -3.43
C ASP A 163 -7.52 -7.32 -2.00
N PHE A 164 -7.20 -8.60 -1.86
CA PHE A 164 -6.95 -9.26 -0.59
C PHE A 164 -5.51 -9.73 -0.60
N SER A 165 -4.71 -9.18 0.29
CA SER A 165 -3.32 -9.56 0.44
C SER A 165 -3.04 -10.11 1.81
N GLY A 166 -2.05 -10.98 1.91
CA GLY A 166 -1.64 -11.52 3.18
C GLY A 166 -0.27 -12.17 3.09
N GLY A 167 0.32 -12.42 4.25
CA GLY A 167 1.61 -13.06 4.30
C GLY A 167 2.06 -13.41 5.70
N LEU A 168 3.03 -14.31 5.76
CA LEU A 168 3.74 -14.71 6.96
C LEU A 168 5.24 -14.58 6.71
N ARG A 169 5.96 -14.03 7.66
CA ARG A 169 7.42 -13.97 7.64
C ARG A 169 7.96 -14.46 8.96
N MET A 170 8.88 -15.40 8.89
CA MET A 170 9.66 -15.89 10.03
C MET A 170 11.09 -15.42 9.88
N ASN A 171 11.66 -14.91 10.96
CA ASN A 171 13.09 -14.65 11.08
C ASN A 171 13.59 -15.38 12.32
N TRP A 172 14.62 -16.19 12.15
CA TRP A 172 15.21 -16.97 13.23
C TRP A 172 16.72 -16.95 13.13
N GLN A 173 17.38 -16.29 14.08
CA GLN A 173 18.81 -16.35 14.26
C GLN A 173 19.12 -17.62 15.07
N ILE A 174 19.59 -18.66 14.38
CA ILE A 174 19.86 -19.98 14.95
C ILE A 174 21.15 -19.93 15.76
N SER A 175 22.17 -19.25 15.24
CA SER A 175 23.46 -19.01 15.87
C SER A 175 23.99 -17.62 15.52
N ASP A 176 25.17 -17.25 16.00
CA ASP A 176 25.82 -15.99 15.63
C ASP A 176 26.23 -15.93 14.14
N ALA A 177 26.34 -17.10 13.51
CA ALA A 177 26.72 -17.23 12.09
C ALA A 177 25.56 -17.62 11.16
N ASP A 178 24.45 -18.11 11.71
CA ASP A 178 23.37 -18.71 10.92
C ASP A 178 22.03 -18.01 11.15
N ASP A 179 21.52 -17.42 10.09
CA ASP A 179 20.18 -16.81 10.03
C ASP A 179 19.27 -17.60 9.08
N LEU A 180 18.06 -17.92 9.54
CA LEU A 180 17.01 -18.46 8.72
C LEU A 180 15.89 -17.44 8.53
N GLN A 181 15.59 -17.12 7.29
CA GLN A 181 14.45 -16.31 6.93
C GLN A 181 13.54 -17.11 6.00
N ALA A 182 12.25 -17.18 6.33
CA ALA A 182 11.24 -17.76 5.48
C ALA A 182 10.06 -16.80 5.36
N SER A 183 9.51 -16.68 4.16
CA SER A 183 8.33 -15.85 3.93
C SER A 183 7.40 -16.51 2.93
N TYR A 184 6.10 -16.30 3.15
CA TYR A 184 5.02 -16.64 2.26
C TYR A 184 4.12 -15.42 2.11
N ALA A 185 3.78 -15.07 0.89
CA ALA A 185 2.86 -13.98 0.60
C ALA A 185 1.87 -14.42 -0.48
N PHE A 186 0.64 -13.92 -0.38
CA PHE A 186 -0.37 -14.06 -1.41
C PHE A 186 -1.04 -12.71 -1.67
N ASP A 187 -1.50 -12.55 -2.89
CA ASP A 187 -2.21 -11.37 -3.36
C ASP A 187 -3.32 -11.86 -4.31
N GLN A 188 -4.56 -11.56 -3.98
CA GLN A 188 -5.72 -11.88 -4.80
C GLN A 188 -6.36 -10.59 -5.26
N TYR A 189 -6.14 -10.26 -6.50
CA TYR A 189 -6.63 -9.05 -7.15
C TYR A 189 -7.82 -9.38 -8.06
N ASP A 190 -8.90 -8.64 -7.89
CA ASP A 190 -10.12 -8.74 -8.70
C ASP A 190 -10.47 -7.37 -9.29
N LYS A 191 -10.57 -7.31 -10.61
CA LYS A 191 -11.02 -6.14 -11.35
C LYS A 191 -12.33 -6.47 -12.03
N SER A 192 -13.35 -5.68 -11.78
CA SER A 192 -14.65 -5.79 -12.43
C SER A 192 -15.12 -4.46 -12.99
N ASP A 193 -15.54 -4.49 -14.24
CA ASP A 193 -16.33 -3.41 -14.83
C ASP A 193 -17.77 -3.58 -14.36
N TYR A 194 -18.38 -2.53 -13.85
CA TYR A 194 -19.80 -2.61 -13.49
C TYR A 194 -20.59 -1.50 -14.20
N GLN A 195 -21.71 -1.90 -14.75
CA GLN A 195 -22.71 -0.95 -15.25
C GLN A 195 -23.61 -0.53 -14.08
N ARG A 196 -23.85 0.77 -13.95
CA ARG A 196 -24.84 1.32 -13.02
C ARG A 196 -26.24 1.11 -13.54
#